data_66537b187a7de030a99994cd8819e376
#
_entry.id   66537b187a7de030a99994cd8819e376
#
_cell.length_a   1.000
_cell.length_b   1.000
_cell.length_c   1.000
_cell.angle_alpha   90.00
_cell.angle_beta   90.00
_cell.angle_gamma   90.00
#
_symmetry.space_group_name_H-M   'P 1'
#
loop_
_entity.id
_entity.type
_entity.pdbx_description
1 polymer ?
#
loop_
_entity_poly.entity_id
_entity_poly.type
_entity_poly.pdbx_seq_one_letter_code
_entity_poly.pdbx_strand_id
1 'polypeptide(L)'
;MVYELTNGVELIIGRGTDSDTVIDDVQMSRVHCRVTTDDQWATLTDAGSSSGTFVAGELIKSKLLESGDILTIGKTELLFEDCGITTRRDATTVKAGKADSGFRVGNNAELTGMVILDYRLDEIIASGNNGIIYRAMDVKRDRVCAVKVMSPSFADDEEQRARFVRAMQTMMPVKHDHIIKIYNAGKTGEFCWIAMEYVDGGSLADVINDIGFDGMVDWRKVWQIGVQVTRALHEASKYKIVHRNLTPSNILRRKGDRSCLVGDLMFAKALEGSMSYQVTGPGQIIGDIPFLPPESTRAEKLLDARSDIYSLGATLYALMTGRPPVAEGTMIDMIKGVREVIPIRPKEFQLSVDELFQDVVMKMLSKRPEDRYSSSDDLLRELHRIGTFNNLETDWSGWER
;
A
#
# COMPACT_ATOMS: atom_id res chain seq x y z
N MET A 1 -3.09 8.83 -12.62
CA MET A 1 -3.67 10.13 -13.06
C MET A 1 -5.18 9.92 -13.05
N VAL A 2 -5.95 10.81 -12.43
CA VAL A 2 -7.42 10.69 -12.33
C VAL A 2 -8.02 11.83 -13.12
N TYR A 3 -9.00 11.52 -13.96
CA TYR A 3 -9.77 12.49 -14.72
C TYR A 3 -11.23 12.44 -14.26
N GLU A 4 -11.78 13.56 -13.84
CA GLU A 4 -13.18 13.64 -13.43
C GLU A 4 -14.08 13.91 -14.64
N LEU A 5 -15.09 13.09 -14.81
CA LEU A 5 -16.16 13.27 -15.81
C LEU A 5 -17.28 14.08 -15.19
N THR A 6 -17.58 15.22 -15.78
CA THR A 6 -18.74 16.06 -15.36
C THR A 6 -19.94 15.75 -16.24
N ASN A 7 -21.09 15.57 -15.62
CA ASN A 7 -22.33 15.30 -16.34
C ASN A 7 -22.65 16.32 -17.43
N GLY A 8 -23.01 15.85 -18.63
CA GLY A 8 -23.30 16.66 -19.80
C GLY A 8 -22.07 17.25 -20.51
N VAL A 9 -20.86 16.85 -20.11
CA VAL A 9 -19.60 17.29 -20.74
C VAL A 9 -18.98 16.13 -21.52
N GLU A 10 -18.52 16.41 -22.73
CA GLU A 10 -17.72 15.48 -23.55
C GLU A 10 -16.25 15.60 -23.10
N LEU A 11 -15.60 14.48 -22.77
CA LEU A 11 -14.17 14.40 -22.50
C LEU A 11 -13.46 13.76 -23.70
N ILE A 12 -12.56 14.47 -24.33
CA ILE A 12 -11.76 13.98 -25.46
C ILE A 12 -10.41 13.47 -24.92
N ILE A 13 -10.08 12.22 -25.25
CA ILE A 13 -8.84 11.56 -24.85
C ILE A 13 -7.98 11.33 -26.09
N GLY A 14 -6.70 11.69 -26.03
CA GLY A 14 -5.76 11.49 -27.12
C GLY A 14 -4.35 11.98 -26.78
N ARG A 15 -3.41 11.84 -27.70
CA ARG A 15 -2.04 12.35 -27.53
C ARG A 15 -1.84 13.77 -28.08
N GLY A 16 -2.82 14.35 -28.73
CA GLY A 16 -2.76 15.69 -29.33
C GLY A 16 -3.18 16.79 -28.37
N THR A 17 -2.69 18.00 -28.59
CA THR A 17 -3.06 19.20 -27.83
C THR A 17 -4.53 19.60 -27.96
N ASP A 18 -5.23 19.02 -28.93
CA ASP A 18 -6.66 19.23 -29.16
C ASP A 18 -7.54 18.28 -28.30
N SER A 19 -6.93 17.46 -27.44
CA SER A 19 -7.61 16.59 -26.49
C SER A 19 -7.68 17.24 -25.11
N ASP A 20 -8.80 17.07 -24.40
CA ASP A 20 -8.97 17.55 -23.02
C ASP A 20 -8.04 16.80 -22.06
N THR A 21 -7.81 15.52 -22.39
CA THR A 21 -6.84 14.66 -21.70
C THR A 21 -5.74 14.26 -22.66
N VAL A 22 -4.58 14.86 -22.48
CA VAL A 22 -3.38 14.56 -23.28
C VAL A 22 -2.58 13.46 -22.60
N ILE A 23 -2.44 12.32 -23.29
CA ILE A 23 -1.65 11.18 -22.81
C ILE A 23 -0.49 10.97 -23.78
N ASP A 24 0.75 10.97 -23.28
CA ASP A 24 1.95 10.75 -24.07
C ASP A 24 2.15 9.26 -24.38
N ASP A 25 1.35 8.77 -25.36
CA ASP A 25 1.43 7.40 -25.88
C ASP A 25 1.53 7.45 -27.40
N VAL A 26 2.66 6.98 -27.93
CA VAL A 26 2.95 7.00 -29.38
C VAL A 26 1.98 6.18 -30.22
N GLN A 27 1.28 5.20 -29.64
CA GLN A 27 0.25 4.40 -30.31
C GLN A 27 -1.14 5.03 -30.22
N MET A 28 -1.30 6.07 -29.41
CA MET A 28 -2.56 6.79 -29.30
C MET A 28 -2.70 7.81 -30.45
N SER A 29 -3.89 7.92 -31.03
CA SER A 29 -4.22 8.96 -32.02
C SER A 29 -4.26 10.34 -31.36
N ARG A 30 -4.12 11.45 -32.14
CA ARG A 30 -4.22 12.82 -31.61
C ARG A 30 -5.52 13.04 -30.85
N VAL A 31 -6.64 12.69 -31.47
CA VAL A 31 -7.95 12.47 -30.87
C VAL A 31 -8.21 11.00 -31.02
N HIS A 32 -8.33 10.24 -29.92
CA HIS A 32 -8.44 8.79 -29.98
C HIS A 32 -9.85 8.32 -29.68
N CYS A 33 -10.41 8.73 -28.58
CA CYS A 33 -11.76 8.41 -28.19
C CYS A 33 -12.41 9.57 -27.43
N ARG A 34 -13.72 9.46 -27.20
CA ARG A 34 -14.54 10.43 -26.49
C ARG A 34 -15.37 9.71 -25.46
N VAL A 35 -15.47 10.30 -24.27
CA VAL A 35 -16.39 9.86 -23.22
C VAL A 35 -17.45 10.93 -23.07
N THR A 36 -18.70 10.57 -23.25
CA THR A 36 -19.86 11.44 -23.01
C THR A 36 -20.64 10.91 -21.83
N THR A 37 -21.09 11.78 -20.95
CA THR A 37 -21.91 11.42 -19.80
C THR A 37 -23.27 12.07 -19.88
N ASP A 38 -24.30 11.31 -19.56
CA ASP A 38 -25.65 11.82 -19.29
C ASP A 38 -26.04 11.57 -17.83
N ASP A 39 -27.28 11.87 -17.45
CA ASP A 39 -27.74 11.76 -16.06
C ASP A 39 -27.66 10.35 -15.46
N GLN A 40 -27.42 9.32 -16.27
CA GLN A 40 -27.43 7.92 -15.83
C GLN A 40 -26.27 7.08 -16.35
N TRP A 41 -25.62 7.48 -17.46
CA TRP A 41 -24.67 6.61 -18.15
C TRP A 41 -23.46 7.38 -18.68
N ALA A 42 -22.33 6.69 -18.76
CA ALA A 42 -21.15 7.14 -19.51
C ALA A 42 -20.99 6.29 -20.77
N THR A 43 -20.81 6.94 -21.91
CA THR A 43 -20.61 6.28 -23.20
C THR A 43 -19.23 6.58 -23.74
N LEU A 44 -18.43 5.54 -23.99
CA LEU A 44 -17.16 5.62 -24.70
C LEU A 44 -17.37 5.43 -26.21
N THR A 45 -16.82 6.33 -27.02
CA THR A 45 -16.89 6.26 -28.49
C THR A 45 -15.50 6.41 -29.08
N ASP A 46 -15.11 5.49 -29.97
CA ASP A 46 -13.88 5.62 -30.75
C ASP A 46 -14.00 6.75 -31.75
N ALA A 47 -13.02 7.64 -31.81
CA ALA A 47 -13.01 8.82 -32.68
C ALA A 47 -12.39 8.56 -34.07
N GLY A 48 -12.35 7.30 -34.51
CA GLY A 48 -11.65 6.90 -35.73
C GLY A 48 -10.15 6.71 -35.50
N SER A 49 -9.80 6.16 -34.38
CA SER A 49 -8.43 5.94 -33.96
C SER A 49 -7.70 4.94 -34.86
N SER A 50 -6.37 5.11 -35.01
CA SER A 50 -5.56 4.22 -35.87
C SER A 50 -5.28 2.85 -35.25
N SER A 51 -5.26 2.74 -33.93
CA SER A 51 -5.00 1.49 -33.20
C SER A 51 -6.24 0.85 -32.61
N GLY A 52 -7.40 1.52 -32.69
CA GLY A 52 -8.67 1.07 -32.12
C GLY A 52 -8.77 1.35 -30.61
N THR A 53 -10.00 1.43 -30.13
CA THR A 53 -10.35 1.56 -28.71
C THR A 53 -10.92 0.23 -28.25
N PHE A 54 -10.41 -0.29 -27.13
CA PHE A 54 -10.84 -1.58 -26.57
C PHE A 54 -11.42 -1.39 -25.17
N VAL A 55 -12.44 -2.21 -24.84
CA VAL A 55 -12.98 -2.31 -23.48
C VAL A 55 -13.00 -3.79 -23.10
N ALA A 56 -12.36 -4.12 -21.98
CA ALA A 56 -12.17 -5.51 -21.53
C ALA A 56 -11.56 -6.44 -22.60
N GLY A 57 -10.69 -5.89 -23.47
CA GLY A 57 -10.03 -6.60 -24.57
C GLY A 57 -10.85 -6.71 -25.87
N GLU A 58 -12.10 -6.23 -25.91
CA GLU A 58 -12.94 -6.20 -27.11
C GLU A 58 -12.84 -4.86 -27.84
N LEU A 59 -12.62 -4.89 -29.14
CA LEU A 59 -12.60 -3.70 -30.01
C LEU A 59 -14.01 -3.12 -30.09
N ILE A 60 -14.15 -1.82 -29.76
CA ILE A 60 -15.44 -1.13 -29.76
C ILE A 60 -15.46 0.04 -30.73
N LYS A 61 -16.64 0.37 -31.23
CA LYS A 61 -16.92 1.66 -31.88
C LYS A 61 -17.60 2.62 -30.92
N SER A 62 -18.52 2.10 -30.11
CA SER A 62 -19.19 2.80 -29.02
C SER A 62 -19.67 1.78 -28.00
N LYS A 63 -19.54 2.07 -26.70
CA LYS A 63 -19.97 1.20 -25.61
C LYS A 63 -20.41 2.05 -24.42
N LEU A 64 -21.50 1.64 -23.77
CA LEU A 64 -21.86 2.10 -22.43
C LEU A 64 -20.85 1.52 -21.45
N LEU A 65 -20.27 2.37 -20.63
CA LEU A 65 -19.29 1.98 -19.63
C LEU A 65 -19.98 1.59 -18.33
N GLU A 66 -19.49 0.50 -17.75
CA GLU A 66 -19.85 0.03 -16.42
C GLU A 66 -18.66 0.27 -15.47
N SER A 67 -18.95 0.55 -14.19
CA SER A 67 -17.89 0.72 -13.20
C SER A 67 -17.03 -0.53 -13.10
N GLY A 68 -15.72 -0.37 -13.29
CA GLY A 68 -14.75 -1.47 -13.39
C GLY A 68 -14.35 -1.81 -14.81
N ASP A 69 -14.92 -1.18 -15.85
CA ASP A 69 -14.49 -1.37 -17.23
C ASP A 69 -13.03 -0.87 -17.43
N ILE A 70 -12.20 -1.70 -18.04
CA ILE A 70 -10.83 -1.35 -18.43
C ILE A 70 -10.84 -0.96 -19.91
N LEU A 71 -10.47 0.29 -20.16
CA LEU A 71 -10.32 0.86 -21.50
C LEU A 71 -8.86 0.76 -21.93
N THR A 72 -8.58 0.09 -23.05
CA THR A 72 -7.23 0.05 -23.63
C THR A 72 -7.17 0.97 -24.85
N ILE A 73 -6.31 1.97 -24.80
CA ILE A 73 -6.17 3.05 -25.79
C ILE A 73 -4.69 3.19 -26.13
N GLY A 74 -4.28 2.65 -27.26
CA GLY A 74 -2.85 2.51 -27.57
C GLY A 74 -2.19 1.48 -26.64
N LYS A 75 -1.20 1.89 -25.87
CA LYS A 75 -0.56 1.09 -24.80
C LYS A 75 -1.08 1.44 -23.41
N THR A 76 -1.94 2.42 -23.31
CA THR A 76 -2.45 2.94 -22.04
C THR A 76 -3.73 2.26 -21.68
N GLU A 77 -3.81 1.81 -20.44
CA GLU A 77 -5.03 1.27 -19.84
C GLU A 77 -5.61 2.28 -18.85
N LEU A 78 -6.90 2.56 -18.99
CA LEU A 78 -7.67 3.43 -18.10
C LEU A 78 -8.78 2.62 -17.46
N LEU A 79 -8.94 2.75 -16.15
CA LEU A 79 -10.06 2.17 -15.42
C LEU A 79 -11.19 3.20 -15.36
N PHE A 80 -12.40 2.80 -15.75
CA PHE A 80 -13.60 3.60 -15.56
C PHE A 80 -14.22 3.26 -14.21
N GLU A 81 -14.41 4.29 -13.38
CA GLU A 81 -15.11 4.17 -12.11
C GLU A 81 -16.26 5.17 -12.06
N ASP A 82 -17.47 4.66 -11.87
CA ASP A 82 -18.64 5.50 -11.63
C ASP A 82 -18.70 5.89 -10.15
N CYS A 83 -18.35 7.14 -9.86
CA CYS A 83 -18.34 7.70 -8.50
C CYS A 83 -19.70 8.27 -8.08
N GLY A 84 -20.77 8.10 -8.89
CA GLY A 84 -22.07 8.68 -8.65
C GLY A 84 -22.12 10.20 -8.89
N ILE A 85 -23.24 10.70 -9.40
CA ILE A 85 -23.43 12.14 -9.74
C ILE A 85 -23.50 12.96 -8.46
N THR A 86 -22.48 13.75 -8.18
CA THR A 86 -22.52 14.75 -7.12
C THR A 86 -23.18 16.03 -7.63
N THR A 87 -24.49 16.13 -7.53
CA THR A 87 -25.15 17.44 -7.66
C THR A 87 -24.79 18.29 -6.44
N ARG A 88 -23.98 19.34 -6.65
CA ARG A 88 -23.85 20.42 -5.66
C ARG A 88 -25.24 20.98 -5.39
N ARG A 89 -25.81 20.69 -4.24
CA ARG A 89 -26.87 21.46 -3.62
C ARG A 89 -26.45 21.94 -2.25
N ASP A 90 -26.72 23.22 -2.06
CA ASP A 90 -26.37 24.07 -0.93
C ASP A 90 -26.58 23.46 0.48
N ALA A 91 -25.70 23.87 1.35
CA ALA A 91 -25.77 23.65 2.79
C ALA A 91 -27.13 24.00 3.35
N THR A 92 -27.89 23.02 3.82
CA THR A 92 -29.04 23.24 4.69
C THR A 92 -29.03 22.19 5.81
N THR A 93 -28.99 22.70 7.00
CA THR A 93 -29.10 22.09 8.32
C THR A 93 -29.97 20.83 8.35
N VAL A 94 -29.41 19.68 8.70
CA VAL A 94 -30.21 18.47 8.99
C VAL A 94 -30.32 18.30 10.50
N LYS A 95 -31.57 18.37 10.98
CA LYS A 95 -31.96 18.05 12.37
C LYS A 95 -31.76 16.54 12.62
N ALA A 96 -31.27 16.23 13.82
CA ALA A 96 -31.19 14.87 14.35
C ALA A 96 -32.55 14.16 14.30
N GLY A 97 -32.64 13.08 13.55
CA GLY A 97 -33.76 12.16 13.49
C GLY A 97 -33.29 10.74 13.88
N LYS A 98 -34.12 10.07 14.68
CA LYS A 98 -33.92 8.78 15.33
C LYS A 98 -33.49 7.68 14.36
N ALA A 99 -32.59 6.82 14.87
CA ALA A 99 -32.18 5.57 14.26
C ALA A 99 -33.40 4.72 13.87
N ASP A 100 -33.42 4.33 12.59
CA ASP A 100 -34.11 3.12 12.18
C ASP A 100 -33.30 2.39 11.11
N SER A 101 -33.28 1.09 11.28
CA SER A 101 -32.47 0.07 10.67
C SER A 101 -32.67 -0.05 9.16
N GLY A 102 -31.58 -0.02 8.38
CA GLY A 102 -31.62 -0.42 6.98
C GLY A 102 -30.57 0.20 6.09
N PHE A 103 -29.32 0.24 6.51
CA PHE A 103 -28.26 0.80 5.68
C PHE A 103 -27.62 -0.32 4.81
N ARG A 104 -27.88 -0.30 3.51
CA ARG A 104 -27.07 -1.04 2.52
C ARG A 104 -26.10 -0.06 1.89
N VAL A 105 -24.84 -0.12 2.31
CA VAL A 105 -23.78 0.72 1.75
C VAL A 105 -23.06 -0.06 0.65
N GLY A 106 -23.21 0.41 -0.60
CA GLY A 106 -22.50 -0.12 -1.76
C GLY A 106 -21.08 0.41 -1.94
N ASN A 107 -20.66 1.46 -1.21
CA ASN A 107 -19.35 2.09 -1.42
C ASN A 107 -18.76 2.63 -0.10
N ASN A 108 -17.56 2.18 0.29
CA ASN A 108 -16.89 2.61 1.52
C ASN A 108 -16.55 4.12 1.58
N ALA A 109 -16.56 4.82 0.43
CA ALA A 109 -16.34 6.27 0.35
C ALA A 109 -17.42 7.10 1.04
N GLU A 110 -18.63 6.54 1.26
CA GLU A 110 -19.75 7.22 1.89
C GLU A 110 -19.64 7.34 3.42
N LEU A 111 -18.59 6.79 4.05
CA LEU A 111 -18.46 6.82 5.51
C LEU A 111 -17.82 8.11 6.04
N THR A 112 -17.34 9.01 5.19
CA THR A 112 -16.81 10.32 5.60
C THR A 112 -17.90 11.13 6.30
N GLY A 113 -17.57 11.68 7.48
CA GLY A 113 -18.50 12.39 8.35
C GLY A 113 -19.29 11.50 9.31
N MET A 114 -19.27 10.17 9.14
CA MET A 114 -19.92 9.24 10.05
C MET A 114 -19.15 9.06 11.35
N VAL A 115 -19.88 8.61 12.38
CA VAL A 115 -19.28 8.24 13.67
C VAL A 115 -19.45 6.75 13.87
N ILE A 116 -18.32 6.04 13.97
CA ILE A 116 -18.27 4.61 14.31
C ILE A 116 -17.83 4.51 15.78
N LEU A 117 -18.74 4.11 16.66
CA LEU A 117 -18.54 4.13 18.12
C LEU A 117 -18.16 5.55 18.59
N ASP A 118 -16.93 5.75 19.03
CA ASP A 118 -16.38 7.03 19.50
C ASP A 118 -15.51 7.73 18.44
N TYR A 119 -15.45 7.21 17.19
CA TYR A 119 -14.55 7.68 16.14
C TYR A 119 -15.33 8.36 15.02
N ARG A 120 -15.15 9.68 14.86
CA ARG A 120 -15.67 10.42 13.71
C ARG A 120 -14.68 10.31 12.54
N LEU A 121 -15.13 9.81 11.40
CA LEU A 121 -14.33 9.66 10.18
C LEU A 121 -14.29 11.00 9.44
N ASP A 122 -13.13 11.66 9.36
CA ASP A 122 -13.03 13.02 8.82
C ASP A 122 -12.69 13.01 7.32
N GLU A 123 -11.65 12.26 6.89
CA GLU A 123 -11.19 12.21 5.50
C GLU A 123 -10.52 10.86 5.18
N ILE A 124 -10.58 10.45 3.92
CA ILE A 124 -9.88 9.25 3.44
C ILE A 124 -8.40 9.60 3.26
N ILE A 125 -7.52 8.81 3.86
CA ILE A 125 -6.06 8.95 3.73
C ILE A 125 -5.41 7.83 2.93
N ALA A 126 -6.05 6.66 2.84
CA ALA A 126 -5.60 5.58 1.98
C ALA A 126 -6.77 4.63 1.66
N SER A 127 -6.73 4.03 0.47
CA SER A 127 -7.70 3.03 0.02
C SER A 127 -6.97 1.82 -0.58
N GLY A 128 -7.46 0.62 -0.31
CA GLY A 128 -6.87 -0.60 -0.81
C GLY A 128 -7.81 -1.80 -0.73
N ASN A 129 -7.39 -2.94 -1.27
CA ASN A 129 -8.20 -4.18 -1.31
C ASN A 129 -8.73 -4.64 0.05
N ASN A 130 -8.03 -4.31 1.13
CA ASN A 130 -8.39 -4.73 2.48
C ASN A 130 -9.28 -3.71 3.21
N GLY A 131 -9.67 -2.62 2.55
CA GLY A 131 -10.51 -1.57 3.12
C GLY A 131 -9.96 -0.16 2.94
N ILE A 132 -10.59 0.79 3.60
CA ILE A 132 -10.28 2.22 3.52
C ILE A 132 -9.76 2.70 4.87
N ILE A 133 -8.73 3.52 4.85
CA ILE A 133 -8.18 4.16 6.04
C ILE A 133 -8.62 5.63 6.05
N TYR A 134 -9.27 6.02 7.14
CA TYR A 134 -9.71 7.38 7.39
C TYR A 134 -8.80 8.04 8.43
N ARG A 135 -8.47 9.31 8.22
CA ARG A 135 -8.12 10.18 9.33
C ARG A 135 -9.41 10.41 10.13
N ALA A 136 -9.33 10.27 11.44
CA ALA A 136 -10.50 10.28 12.30
C ALA A 136 -10.21 11.01 13.62
N MET A 137 -11.27 11.42 14.31
CA MET A 137 -11.21 11.99 15.64
C MET A 137 -11.80 11.00 16.66
N ASP A 138 -11.01 10.58 17.63
CA ASP A 138 -11.50 9.90 18.85
C ASP A 138 -12.17 10.98 19.70
N VAL A 139 -13.49 11.13 19.55
CA VAL A 139 -14.27 12.23 20.19
C VAL A 139 -14.30 12.11 21.72
N LYS A 140 -14.09 10.89 22.25
CA LYS A 140 -14.08 10.67 23.70
C LYS A 140 -12.74 11.08 24.33
N ARG A 141 -11.64 10.99 23.59
CA ARG A 141 -10.28 11.30 24.07
C ARG A 141 -9.71 12.56 23.47
N ASP A 142 -10.47 13.23 22.61
CA ASP A 142 -10.08 14.45 21.88
C ASP A 142 -8.71 14.31 21.21
N ARG A 143 -8.54 13.27 20.40
CA ARG A 143 -7.28 13.03 19.69
C ARG A 143 -7.50 12.56 18.26
N VAL A 144 -6.60 12.99 17.37
CA VAL A 144 -6.54 12.46 16.01
C VAL A 144 -6.07 11.02 16.02
N CYS A 145 -6.69 10.18 15.23
CA CYS A 145 -6.35 8.77 15.02
C CYS A 145 -6.55 8.38 13.56
N ALA A 146 -6.14 7.19 13.19
CA ALA A 146 -6.50 6.56 11.92
C ALA A 146 -7.51 5.45 12.20
N VAL A 147 -8.54 5.34 11.36
CA VAL A 147 -9.51 4.24 11.43
C VAL A 147 -9.51 3.51 10.10
N LYS A 148 -9.11 2.26 10.11
CA LYS A 148 -9.20 1.35 8.96
C LYS A 148 -10.53 0.63 9.01
N VAL A 149 -11.37 0.83 8.02
CA VAL A 149 -12.64 0.14 7.83
C VAL A 149 -12.44 -0.93 6.78
N MET A 150 -12.72 -2.17 7.14
CA MET A 150 -12.53 -3.33 6.28
C MET A 150 -13.57 -3.36 5.17
N SER A 151 -13.23 -3.96 4.01
CA SER A 151 -14.19 -4.16 2.93
C SER A 151 -15.41 -4.98 3.38
N PRO A 152 -16.60 -4.73 2.84
CA PRO A 152 -17.82 -5.48 3.19
C PRO A 152 -17.65 -6.99 2.98
N SER A 153 -16.98 -7.41 1.91
CA SER A 153 -16.67 -8.83 1.64
C SER A 153 -15.92 -9.52 2.77
N PHE A 154 -15.13 -8.76 3.54
CA PHE A 154 -14.43 -9.27 4.72
C PHE A 154 -15.40 -9.51 5.88
N ALA A 155 -16.43 -8.70 6.00
CA ALA A 155 -17.41 -8.79 7.09
C ALA A 155 -18.43 -9.94 6.89
N ASP A 156 -18.66 -10.36 5.65
CA ASP A 156 -19.60 -11.42 5.30
C ASP A 156 -19.07 -12.83 5.59
N ASP A 157 -17.77 -13.02 5.60
CA ASP A 157 -17.11 -14.29 5.88
C ASP A 157 -16.92 -14.50 7.39
N GLU A 158 -17.66 -15.43 7.97
CA GLU A 158 -17.60 -15.74 9.41
C GLU A 158 -16.21 -16.24 9.84
N GLU A 159 -15.52 -16.99 9.00
CA GLU A 159 -14.17 -17.46 9.28
C GLU A 159 -13.16 -16.31 9.28
N GLN A 160 -13.25 -15.40 8.32
CA GLN A 160 -12.40 -14.19 8.29
C GLN A 160 -12.65 -13.31 9.51
N ARG A 161 -13.92 -13.13 9.91
CA ARG A 161 -14.24 -12.39 11.15
C ARG A 161 -13.64 -13.03 12.39
N ALA A 162 -13.76 -14.35 12.53
CA ALA A 162 -13.18 -15.06 13.65
C ALA A 162 -11.65 -14.96 13.69
N ARG A 163 -11.00 -14.99 12.53
CA ARG A 163 -9.55 -14.74 12.39
C ARG A 163 -9.19 -13.31 12.79
N PHE A 164 -9.96 -12.32 12.34
CA PHE A 164 -9.77 -10.92 12.69
C PHE A 164 -9.82 -10.70 14.21
N VAL A 165 -10.84 -11.24 14.89
CA VAL A 165 -10.96 -11.12 16.35
C VAL A 165 -9.74 -11.74 17.06
N ARG A 166 -9.31 -12.93 16.63
CA ARG A 166 -8.11 -13.58 17.18
C ARG A 166 -6.84 -12.77 16.92
N ALA A 167 -6.71 -12.20 15.72
CA ALA A 167 -5.58 -11.34 15.39
C ALA A 167 -5.54 -10.11 16.30
N MET A 168 -6.67 -9.46 16.53
CA MET A 168 -6.76 -8.30 17.44
C MET A 168 -6.40 -8.65 18.86
N GLN A 169 -6.88 -9.79 19.39
CA GLN A 169 -6.49 -10.25 20.72
C GLN A 169 -4.98 -10.46 20.86
N THR A 170 -4.31 -10.90 19.81
CA THR A 170 -2.86 -11.08 19.78
C THR A 170 -2.10 -9.76 19.64
N MET A 171 -2.64 -8.81 18.86
CA MET A 171 -1.96 -7.56 18.52
C MET A 171 -2.15 -6.45 19.54
N MET A 172 -3.30 -6.37 20.20
CA MET A 172 -3.59 -5.31 21.17
C MET A 172 -2.56 -5.20 22.32
N PRO A 173 -1.96 -6.29 22.84
CA PRO A 173 -0.91 -6.22 23.85
C PRO A 173 0.44 -5.74 23.32
N VAL A 174 0.70 -5.83 22.00
CA VAL A 174 2.00 -5.46 21.41
C VAL A 174 2.16 -3.95 21.49
N LYS A 175 3.19 -3.50 22.19
CA LYS A 175 3.54 -2.08 22.35
C LYS A 175 5.03 -1.92 22.09
N HIS A 176 5.34 -1.11 21.11
CA HIS A 176 6.72 -0.80 20.75
C HIS A 176 6.79 0.55 20.02
N ASP A 177 7.85 1.32 20.19
CA ASP A 177 7.99 2.66 19.63
C ASP A 177 7.99 2.68 18.08
N HIS A 178 8.35 1.56 17.47
CA HIS A 178 8.39 1.36 16.02
C HIS A 178 7.28 0.45 15.48
N ILE A 179 6.20 0.25 16.23
CA ILE A 179 4.98 -0.44 15.78
C ILE A 179 3.80 0.51 15.95
N ILE A 180 2.96 0.64 14.91
CA ILE A 180 1.75 1.46 14.99
C ILE A 180 0.86 0.94 16.12
N LYS A 181 0.53 1.84 17.05
CA LYS A 181 -0.27 1.51 18.22
C LYS A 181 -1.73 1.30 17.85
N ILE A 182 -2.28 0.15 18.17
CA ILE A 182 -3.71 -0.12 18.05
C ILE A 182 -4.41 0.43 19.30
N TYR A 183 -5.44 1.23 19.10
CA TYR A 183 -6.23 1.81 20.18
C TYR A 183 -7.47 0.99 20.49
N ASN A 184 -8.14 0.51 19.45
CA ASN A 184 -9.35 -0.27 19.58
C ASN A 184 -9.64 -0.98 18.25
N ALA A 185 -10.47 -2.03 18.31
CA ALA A 185 -10.97 -2.69 17.12
C ALA A 185 -12.36 -3.26 17.42
N GLY A 186 -13.20 -3.36 16.42
CA GLY A 186 -14.55 -3.85 16.62
C GLY A 186 -15.34 -4.07 15.36
N LYS A 187 -16.63 -4.34 15.55
CA LYS A 187 -17.64 -4.44 14.51
C LYS A 187 -18.80 -3.51 14.88
N THR A 188 -19.23 -2.70 13.91
CA THR A 188 -20.41 -1.83 14.05
C THR A 188 -21.25 -2.01 12.79
N GLY A 189 -22.46 -2.56 12.93
CA GLY A 189 -23.25 -2.98 11.79
C GLY A 189 -22.53 -4.03 10.95
N GLU A 190 -22.36 -3.76 9.67
CA GLU A 190 -21.66 -4.62 8.70
C GLU A 190 -20.15 -4.36 8.65
N PHE A 191 -19.64 -3.34 9.34
CA PHE A 191 -18.25 -2.91 9.24
C PHE A 191 -17.39 -3.49 10.36
N CYS A 192 -16.30 -4.18 9.99
CA CYS A 192 -15.18 -4.42 10.88
C CYS A 192 -14.22 -3.24 10.77
N TRP A 193 -13.71 -2.76 11.88
CA TRP A 193 -12.85 -1.57 11.90
C TRP A 193 -11.76 -1.67 12.97
N ILE A 194 -10.69 -0.89 12.75
CA ILE A 194 -9.53 -0.79 13.65
C ILE A 194 -9.19 0.68 13.80
N ALA A 195 -9.19 1.17 15.05
CA ALA A 195 -8.68 2.48 15.38
C ALA A 195 -7.23 2.38 15.87
N MET A 196 -6.34 3.20 15.29
CA MET A 196 -4.91 3.15 15.52
C MET A 196 -4.27 4.53 15.52
N GLU A 197 -3.02 4.60 15.88
CA GLU A 197 -2.21 5.81 15.81
C GLU A 197 -2.22 6.40 14.41
N TYR A 198 -2.50 7.71 14.32
CA TYR A 198 -2.32 8.47 13.09
C TYR A 198 -0.87 8.90 12.97
N VAL A 199 -0.21 8.53 11.89
CA VAL A 199 1.18 8.88 11.60
C VAL A 199 1.21 9.91 10.48
N ASP A 200 1.78 11.07 10.75
CA ASP A 200 1.61 12.32 9.97
C ASP A 200 2.69 12.57 8.90
N GLY A 201 3.68 11.70 8.78
CA GLY A 201 4.85 11.93 7.90
C GLY A 201 4.86 11.08 6.63
N GLY A 202 3.76 10.40 6.30
CA GLY A 202 3.66 9.53 5.12
C GLY A 202 4.39 8.20 5.27
N SER A 203 4.48 7.46 4.17
CA SER A 203 5.13 6.15 4.08
C SER A 203 6.54 6.22 3.51
N LEU A 204 7.31 5.13 3.61
CA LEU A 204 8.59 5.03 2.88
C LEU A 204 8.38 4.88 1.37
N ALA A 205 7.20 4.44 0.91
CA ALA A 205 6.86 4.46 -0.51
C ALA A 205 6.80 5.90 -1.03
N ASP A 206 6.19 6.81 -0.27
CA ASP A 206 6.17 8.23 -0.62
C ASP A 206 7.59 8.78 -0.70
N VAL A 207 8.47 8.43 0.25
CA VAL A 207 9.87 8.85 0.22
C VAL A 207 10.59 8.33 -1.03
N ILE A 208 10.39 7.06 -1.40
CA ILE A 208 11.01 6.46 -2.59
C ILE A 208 10.50 7.16 -3.86
N ASN A 209 9.21 7.43 -3.94
CA ASN A 209 8.61 8.13 -5.08
C ASN A 209 9.12 9.57 -5.20
N ASP A 210 9.23 10.28 -4.06
CA ASP A 210 9.69 11.68 -4.03
C ASP A 210 11.17 11.83 -4.44
N ILE A 211 12.04 10.89 -4.03
CA ILE A 211 13.45 10.92 -4.41
C ILE A 211 13.66 10.52 -5.89
N GLY A 212 12.78 9.70 -6.46
CA GLY A 212 12.88 9.24 -7.86
C GLY A 212 14.20 8.54 -8.19
N PHE A 213 14.47 8.39 -9.48
CA PHE A 213 15.68 7.68 -9.96
C PHE A 213 16.99 8.44 -9.75
N ASP A 214 16.93 9.74 -9.56
CA ASP A 214 18.12 10.60 -9.39
C ASP A 214 18.42 10.93 -7.93
N GLY A 215 17.50 10.58 -7.04
CA GLY A 215 17.62 10.82 -5.61
C GLY A 215 18.03 9.56 -4.83
N MET A 216 18.73 9.78 -3.73
CA MET A 216 19.15 8.71 -2.83
C MET A 216 19.12 9.22 -1.38
N VAL A 217 18.68 8.37 -0.48
CA VAL A 217 18.76 8.69 0.96
C VAL A 217 20.15 8.37 1.45
N ASP A 218 20.74 9.25 2.29
CA ASP A 218 22.02 8.96 2.95
C ASP A 218 21.96 7.60 3.66
N TRP A 219 22.95 6.76 3.44
CA TRP A 219 22.98 5.40 3.93
C TRP A 219 22.90 5.28 5.46
N ARG A 220 23.35 6.31 6.20
CA ARG A 220 23.25 6.34 7.68
C ARG A 220 21.81 6.45 8.14
N LYS A 221 21.01 7.24 7.41
CA LYS A 221 19.57 7.35 7.65
C LYS A 221 18.85 6.04 7.26
N VAL A 222 19.27 5.42 6.14
CA VAL A 222 18.73 4.12 5.72
C VAL A 222 19.08 3.03 6.74
N TRP A 223 20.31 3.04 7.27
CA TRP A 223 20.71 2.16 8.35
C TRP A 223 19.86 2.35 9.62
N GLN A 224 19.59 3.61 10.01
CA GLN A 224 18.70 3.95 11.13
C GLN A 224 17.30 3.37 10.94
N ILE A 225 16.73 3.51 9.73
CA ILE A 225 15.44 2.91 9.36
C ILE A 225 15.51 1.38 9.51
N GLY A 226 16.58 0.77 9.01
CA GLY A 226 16.83 -0.67 9.14
C GLY A 226 16.82 -1.13 10.59
N VAL A 227 17.49 -0.43 11.49
CA VAL A 227 17.51 -0.70 12.94
C VAL A 227 16.10 -0.60 13.53
N GLN A 228 15.38 0.49 13.26
CA GLN A 228 14.04 0.75 13.81
C GLN A 228 13.03 -0.32 13.39
N VAL A 229 12.98 -0.63 12.09
CA VAL A 229 12.07 -1.66 11.58
C VAL A 229 12.46 -3.05 12.08
N THR A 230 13.76 -3.37 12.13
CA THR A 230 14.19 -4.68 12.66
C THR A 230 13.85 -4.84 14.14
N ARG A 231 13.90 -3.77 14.95
CA ARG A 231 13.42 -3.77 16.35
C ARG A 231 11.91 -4.08 16.42
N ALA A 232 11.12 -3.48 15.53
CA ALA A 232 9.69 -3.77 15.44
C ALA A 232 9.43 -5.25 15.09
N LEU A 233 10.16 -5.80 14.12
CA LEU A 233 10.07 -7.21 13.75
C LEU A 233 10.52 -8.14 14.88
N HIS A 234 11.57 -7.77 15.61
CA HIS A 234 12.04 -8.51 16.78
C HIS A 234 10.96 -8.54 17.87
N GLU A 235 10.34 -7.41 18.19
CA GLU A 235 9.24 -7.37 19.15
C GLU A 235 8.06 -8.25 18.70
N ALA A 236 7.64 -8.13 17.42
CA ALA A 236 6.57 -8.94 16.85
C ALA A 236 6.86 -10.45 16.95
N SER A 237 8.13 -10.84 16.78
CA SER A 237 8.56 -12.25 16.84
C SER A 237 8.33 -12.89 18.20
N LYS A 238 8.38 -12.12 19.31
CA LYS A 238 8.07 -12.61 20.67
C LYS A 238 6.63 -13.10 20.80
N TYR A 239 5.74 -12.55 19.98
CA TYR A 239 4.33 -12.94 19.89
C TYR A 239 4.07 -13.95 18.75
N LYS A 240 5.14 -14.50 18.14
CA LYS A 240 5.07 -15.40 16.98
C LYS A 240 4.34 -14.77 15.78
N ILE A 241 4.54 -13.48 15.57
CA ILE A 241 3.97 -12.74 14.45
C ILE A 241 5.05 -12.56 13.39
N VAL A 242 4.72 -12.92 12.15
CA VAL A 242 5.48 -12.66 10.93
C VAL A 242 4.65 -11.70 10.10
N HIS A 243 5.22 -10.61 9.62
CA HIS A 243 4.48 -9.54 8.92
C HIS A 243 3.92 -10.00 7.56
N ARG A 244 4.70 -10.74 6.79
CA ARG A 244 4.35 -11.34 5.49
C ARG A 244 4.05 -10.36 4.36
N ASN A 245 3.75 -9.10 4.66
CA ASN A 245 3.49 -8.05 3.69
C ASN A 245 4.21 -6.76 4.09
N LEU A 246 5.50 -6.85 4.42
CA LEU A 246 6.32 -5.71 4.76
C LEU A 246 6.77 -5.01 3.47
N THR A 247 6.03 -3.98 3.07
CA THR A 247 6.33 -3.14 1.90
C THR A 247 6.65 -1.72 2.34
N PRO A 248 7.28 -0.90 1.50
CA PRO A 248 7.52 0.51 1.83
C PRO A 248 6.25 1.27 2.23
N SER A 249 5.10 0.92 1.67
CA SER A 249 3.80 1.52 2.00
C SER A 249 3.34 1.23 3.42
N ASN A 250 3.80 0.12 4.00
CA ASN A 250 3.44 -0.31 5.36
C ASN A 250 4.45 0.15 6.42
N ILE A 251 5.46 0.93 6.04
CA ILE A 251 6.41 1.56 6.97
C ILE A 251 6.16 3.06 6.94
N LEU A 252 5.49 3.56 7.99
CA LEU A 252 5.13 4.97 8.10
C LEU A 252 6.19 5.75 8.87
N ARG A 253 6.30 7.04 8.64
CA ARG A 253 7.28 7.93 9.25
C ARG A 253 6.59 9.06 10.01
N ARG A 254 6.98 9.31 11.25
CA ARG A 254 6.55 10.51 11.97
C ARG A 254 7.23 11.75 11.40
N LYS A 255 6.48 12.85 11.32
CA LYS A 255 6.99 14.11 10.77
C LYS A 255 8.01 14.79 11.71
N GLY A 256 7.80 14.68 13.03
CA GLY A 256 8.61 15.34 14.04
C GLY A 256 10.03 14.76 14.14
N ASP A 257 10.16 13.56 14.70
CA ASP A 257 11.44 12.89 14.97
C ASP A 257 11.92 11.99 13.80
N ARG A 258 11.10 11.86 12.75
CA ARG A 258 11.34 11.00 11.59
C ARG A 258 11.49 9.51 11.92
N SER A 259 11.03 9.09 13.09
CA SER A 259 11.01 7.67 13.45
C SER A 259 10.05 6.89 12.54
N CYS A 260 10.45 5.66 12.20
CA CYS A 260 9.65 4.77 11.38
C CYS A 260 8.83 3.82 12.26
N LEU A 261 7.61 3.55 11.82
CA LEU A 261 6.67 2.64 12.46
C LEU A 261 6.16 1.63 11.45
N VAL A 262 6.15 0.37 11.86
CA VAL A 262 5.56 -0.72 11.06
C VAL A 262 4.05 -0.75 11.27
N GLY A 263 3.32 -0.64 10.17
CA GLY A 263 1.86 -0.75 10.11
C GLY A 263 1.40 -2.13 9.64
N ASP A 264 0.09 -2.34 9.62
CA ASP A 264 -0.59 -3.53 9.06
C ASP A 264 -0.13 -4.91 9.61
N LEU A 265 0.60 -4.94 10.71
CA LEU A 265 1.07 -6.17 11.39
C LEU A 265 -0.08 -7.10 11.78
N MET A 266 -1.28 -6.57 11.96
CA MET A 266 -2.48 -7.30 12.36
C MET A 266 -2.99 -8.27 11.29
N PHE A 267 -2.78 -7.95 10.01
CA PHE A 267 -3.23 -8.81 8.91
C PHE A 267 -2.37 -10.07 8.79
N ALA A 268 -1.13 -10.01 9.23
CA ALA A 268 -0.22 -11.13 9.26
C ALA A 268 -0.83 -12.35 9.97
N LYS A 269 -1.47 -12.13 11.11
CA LYS A 269 -2.11 -13.18 11.93
C LYS A 269 -3.50 -13.55 11.43
N ALA A 270 -4.28 -12.57 10.93
CA ALA A 270 -5.62 -12.82 10.39
C ALA A 270 -5.59 -13.68 9.12
N LEU A 271 -4.48 -13.62 8.36
CA LEU A 271 -4.29 -14.38 7.13
C LEU A 271 -3.62 -15.75 7.35
N GLU A 272 -3.30 -16.12 8.57
CA GLU A 272 -2.78 -17.45 8.90
C GLU A 272 -3.77 -18.54 8.48
N GLY A 273 -3.42 -19.30 7.43
CA GLY A 273 -4.25 -20.39 6.90
C GLY A 273 -5.17 -20.04 5.72
N SER A 274 -5.27 -18.79 5.30
CA SER A 274 -5.90 -18.47 4.02
C SER A 274 -4.88 -18.58 2.88
N MET A 275 -5.23 -19.31 1.83
CA MET A 275 -4.43 -19.44 0.60
C MET A 275 -4.37 -18.13 -0.22
N SER A 276 -4.84 -17.01 0.31
CA SER A 276 -5.12 -15.78 -0.45
C SER A 276 -3.98 -14.78 -0.47
N TYR A 277 -2.71 -15.18 -0.35
CA TYR A 277 -1.64 -14.50 -1.06
C TYR A 277 -1.56 -15.04 -2.50
N GLN A 278 -2.71 -15.18 -3.14
CA GLN A 278 -2.71 -15.25 -4.58
C GLN A 278 -2.49 -13.83 -5.09
N VAL A 279 -1.47 -13.69 -5.91
CA VAL A 279 -1.22 -12.60 -6.86
C VAL A 279 -2.43 -12.54 -7.82
N THR A 280 -3.61 -12.16 -7.34
CA THR A 280 -4.87 -12.28 -8.08
C THR A 280 -5.78 -11.08 -7.83
N GLY A 281 -5.25 -9.88 -8.04
CA GLY A 281 -6.05 -8.68 -8.21
C GLY A 281 -5.36 -7.78 -9.22
N PRO A 282 -5.97 -7.49 -10.39
CA PRO A 282 -5.36 -6.55 -11.32
C PRO A 282 -5.35 -5.16 -10.68
N GLY A 283 -4.18 -4.56 -10.58
CA GLY A 283 -4.03 -3.14 -10.35
C GLY A 283 -3.24 -2.69 -9.11
N GLN A 284 -3.32 -3.37 -7.96
CA GLN A 284 -2.62 -2.92 -6.73
C GLN A 284 -1.38 -3.73 -6.33
N ILE A 285 -1.19 -4.91 -6.89
CA ILE A 285 -0.05 -5.80 -6.55
C ILE A 285 1.20 -5.45 -7.37
N ILE A 286 1.05 -4.78 -8.49
CA ILE A 286 2.16 -4.52 -9.43
C ILE A 286 3.25 -3.67 -8.78
N GLY A 287 2.90 -2.64 -8.03
CA GLY A 287 3.86 -1.76 -7.36
C GLY A 287 4.66 -2.42 -6.21
N ASP A 288 4.09 -3.42 -5.56
CA ASP A 288 4.71 -4.07 -4.39
C ASP A 288 5.51 -5.35 -4.75
N ILE A 289 5.33 -5.91 -5.94
CA ILE A 289 6.01 -7.15 -6.37
C ILE A 289 7.53 -7.10 -6.18
N PRO A 290 8.25 -6.01 -6.53
CA PRO A 290 9.69 -5.92 -6.34
C PRO A 290 10.17 -6.02 -4.89
N PHE A 291 9.28 -5.83 -3.92
CA PHE A 291 9.55 -5.91 -2.48
C PHE A 291 9.14 -7.24 -1.85
N LEU A 292 8.42 -8.10 -2.61
CA LEU A 292 8.01 -9.41 -2.13
C LEU A 292 9.18 -10.39 -2.10
N PRO A 293 9.26 -11.28 -1.09
CA PRO A 293 10.29 -12.31 -1.05
C PRO A 293 10.01 -13.41 -2.10
N PRO A 294 11.05 -14.04 -2.67
CA PRO A 294 10.93 -15.07 -3.71
C PRO A 294 9.94 -16.20 -3.36
N GLU A 295 9.94 -16.66 -2.12
CA GLU A 295 9.06 -17.71 -1.61
C GLU A 295 7.56 -17.33 -1.64
N SER A 296 7.23 -16.05 -1.48
CA SER A 296 5.83 -15.56 -1.62
C SER A 296 5.31 -15.71 -3.05
N THR A 297 6.20 -15.65 -4.04
CA THR A 297 5.84 -15.76 -5.46
C THR A 297 5.72 -17.22 -5.94
N ARG A 298 6.07 -18.21 -5.09
CA ARG A 298 6.09 -19.64 -5.44
C ARG A 298 4.92 -20.43 -4.86
N ALA A 299 3.96 -19.79 -4.22
CA ALA A 299 2.89 -20.46 -3.48
C ALA A 299 3.40 -21.40 -2.36
N GLU A 300 4.59 -21.16 -1.85
CA GLU A 300 5.15 -21.90 -0.73
C GLU A 300 4.36 -21.55 0.55
N LYS A 301 3.95 -22.58 1.29
CA LYS A 301 3.01 -22.42 2.41
C LYS A 301 3.61 -21.80 3.67
N LEU A 302 4.91 -21.67 3.78
CA LEU A 302 5.58 -21.25 5.02
C LEU A 302 6.42 -19.99 4.79
N LEU A 303 5.78 -18.83 5.04
CA LEU A 303 6.47 -17.58 5.21
C LEU A 303 6.86 -17.43 6.68
N ASP A 304 8.13 -17.18 6.96
CA ASP A 304 8.67 -16.95 8.28
C ASP A 304 9.36 -15.57 8.41
N ALA A 305 10.02 -15.29 9.52
CA ALA A 305 10.70 -14.03 9.78
C ALA A 305 11.76 -13.67 8.71
N ARG A 306 12.31 -14.64 7.99
CA ARG A 306 13.28 -14.43 6.92
C ARG A 306 12.64 -13.81 5.67
N SER A 307 11.33 -13.98 5.50
CA SER A 307 10.54 -13.30 4.46
C SER A 307 10.46 -11.79 4.72
N ASP A 308 10.19 -11.40 5.98
CA ASP A 308 10.17 -10.00 6.38
C ASP A 308 11.56 -9.34 6.27
N ILE A 309 12.62 -10.10 6.57
CA ILE A 309 14.01 -9.65 6.40
C ILE A 309 14.31 -9.33 4.92
N TYR A 310 13.87 -10.17 3.97
CA TYR A 310 14.03 -9.87 2.55
C TYR A 310 13.29 -8.59 2.16
N SER A 311 12.04 -8.47 2.54
CA SER A 311 11.19 -7.30 2.22
C SER A 311 11.74 -6.00 2.80
N LEU A 312 12.28 -6.05 4.03
CA LEU A 312 13.02 -4.93 4.60
C LEU A 312 14.27 -4.61 3.78
N GLY A 313 15.05 -5.63 3.41
CA GLY A 313 16.24 -5.47 2.55
C GLY A 313 15.91 -4.79 1.22
N ALA A 314 14.78 -5.16 0.58
CA ALA A 314 14.31 -4.54 -0.65
C ALA A 314 13.94 -3.06 -0.46
N THR A 315 13.31 -2.72 0.67
CA THR A 315 12.99 -1.34 1.03
C THR A 315 14.26 -0.50 1.27
N LEU A 316 15.22 -1.02 2.05
CA LEU A 316 16.49 -0.33 2.33
C LEU A 316 17.30 -0.14 1.02
N TYR A 317 17.31 -1.14 0.16
CA TYR A 317 17.93 -1.05 -1.16
C TYR A 317 17.33 0.08 -1.98
N ALA A 318 15.99 0.14 -2.07
CA ALA A 318 15.30 1.18 -2.84
C ALA A 318 15.59 2.59 -2.31
N LEU A 319 15.66 2.78 -0.99
CA LEU A 319 16.03 4.06 -0.38
C LEU A 319 17.47 4.48 -0.70
N MET A 320 18.41 3.53 -0.80
CA MET A 320 19.82 3.82 -1.12
C MET A 320 20.05 4.07 -2.61
N THR A 321 19.24 3.47 -3.49
CA THR A 321 19.52 3.46 -4.94
C THR A 321 18.49 4.23 -5.78
N GLY A 322 17.40 4.71 -5.16
CA GLY A 322 16.28 5.36 -5.85
C GLY A 322 15.43 4.41 -6.71
N ARG A 323 15.68 3.10 -6.63
CA ARG A 323 14.98 2.09 -7.44
C ARG A 323 14.84 0.77 -6.70
N PRO A 324 13.79 -0.02 -6.98
CA PRO A 324 13.63 -1.34 -6.36
C PRO A 324 14.75 -2.30 -6.80
N PRO A 325 14.99 -3.40 -6.03
CA PRO A 325 16.06 -4.37 -6.34
C PRO A 325 15.81 -5.16 -7.64
N VAL A 326 14.58 -5.13 -8.14
CA VAL A 326 14.16 -5.77 -9.40
C VAL A 326 13.55 -4.69 -10.29
N ALA A 327 13.94 -4.68 -11.56
CA ALA A 327 13.44 -3.70 -12.52
C ALA A 327 11.92 -3.81 -12.70
N GLU A 328 11.29 -2.68 -12.94
CA GLU A 328 9.89 -2.60 -13.34
C GLU A 328 9.69 -3.26 -14.72
N GLY A 329 8.50 -3.81 -14.93
CA GLY A 329 8.16 -4.52 -16.15
C GLY A 329 6.79 -5.17 -16.04
N THR A 330 6.54 -6.18 -16.86
CA THR A 330 5.33 -6.99 -16.70
C THR A 330 5.37 -7.76 -15.37
N MET A 331 4.20 -8.13 -14.85
CA MET A 331 4.10 -8.94 -13.63
C MET A 331 4.99 -10.20 -13.70
N ILE A 332 5.02 -10.85 -14.86
CA ILE A 332 5.81 -12.06 -15.09
C ILE A 332 7.32 -11.75 -15.00
N ASP A 333 7.76 -10.63 -15.60
CA ASP A 333 9.16 -10.22 -15.57
C ASP A 333 9.59 -9.88 -14.16
N MET A 334 8.76 -9.15 -13.40
CA MET A 334 9.03 -8.80 -12.01
C MET A 334 9.11 -10.06 -11.12
N ILE A 335 8.15 -10.99 -11.25
CA ILE A 335 8.17 -12.26 -10.52
C ILE A 335 9.44 -13.06 -10.85
N LYS A 336 9.82 -13.16 -12.11
CA LYS A 336 11.05 -13.80 -12.53
C LYS A 336 12.27 -13.08 -11.96
N GLY A 337 12.29 -11.75 -12.01
CA GLY A 337 13.35 -10.93 -11.44
C GLY A 337 13.53 -11.17 -9.94
N VAL A 338 12.44 -11.16 -9.17
CA VAL A 338 12.43 -11.44 -7.73
C VAL A 338 13.05 -12.82 -7.44
N ARG A 339 12.74 -13.83 -8.25
CA ARG A 339 13.22 -15.22 -8.06
C ARG A 339 14.68 -15.42 -8.43
N GLU A 340 15.17 -14.75 -9.48
CA GLU A 340 16.39 -15.15 -10.17
C GLU A 340 17.47 -14.05 -10.22
N VAL A 341 17.07 -12.77 -10.31
CA VAL A 341 18.00 -11.68 -10.54
C VAL A 341 18.67 -11.25 -9.24
N ILE A 342 20.00 -11.28 -9.21
CA ILE A 342 20.81 -10.68 -8.13
C ILE A 342 20.84 -9.17 -8.39
N PRO A 343 20.41 -8.33 -7.45
CA PRO A 343 20.45 -6.87 -7.63
C PRO A 343 21.88 -6.35 -7.79
N ILE A 344 22.01 -5.25 -8.52
CA ILE A 344 23.28 -4.52 -8.61
C ILE A 344 23.63 -3.97 -7.22
N ARG A 345 24.90 -3.98 -6.85
CA ARG A 345 25.31 -3.52 -5.52
C ARG A 345 25.03 -2.02 -5.34
N PRO A 346 24.49 -1.57 -4.20
CA PRO A 346 24.16 -0.16 -3.96
C PRO A 346 25.31 0.81 -4.20
N LYS A 347 26.53 0.42 -3.94
CA LYS A 347 27.73 1.24 -4.14
C LYS A 347 28.01 1.59 -5.59
N GLU A 348 27.50 0.80 -6.54
CA GLU A 348 27.56 1.11 -7.98
C GLU A 348 26.71 2.33 -8.36
N PHE A 349 25.70 2.64 -7.55
CA PHE A 349 24.85 3.82 -7.73
C PHE A 349 25.29 4.98 -6.86
N GLN A 350 25.75 4.71 -5.62
CA GLN A 350 26.11 5.72 -4.63
C GLN A 350 27.41 5.32 -3.94
N LEU A 351 28.54 5.92 -4.34
CA LEU A 351 29.88 5.60 -3.82
C LEU A 351 30.04 5.80 -2.30
N SER A 352 29.21 6.68 -1.70
CA SER A 352 29.24 6.97 -0.26
C SER A 352 28.68 5.88 0.62
N VAL A 353 28.00 4.86 0.03
CA VAL A 353 27.43 3.75 0.80
C VAL A 353 28.55 2.96 1.48
N ASP A 354 28.38 2.71 2.78
CA ASP A 354 29.30 1.87 3.56
C ASP A 354 29.28 0.43 3.04
N GLU A 355 30.46 -0.18 2.90
CA GLU A 355 30.58 -1.50 2.30
C GLU A 355 30.01 -2.61 3.18
N LEU A 356 30.18 -2.49 4.50
CA LEU A 356 29.62 -3.47 5.44
C LEU A 356 28.09 -3.40 5.45
N PHE A 357 27.53 -2.18 5.41
CA PHE A 357 26.09 -2.02 5.36
C PHE A 357 25.49 -2.52 4.04
N GLN A 358 26.15 -2.24 2.93
CA GLN A 358 25.78 -2.81 1.62
C GLN A 358 25.74 -4.34 1.68
N ASP A 359 26.77 -4.98 2.26
CA ASP A 359 26.86 -6.44 2.35
C ASP A 359 25.72 -7.02 3.19
N VAL A 360 25.33 -6.33 4.26
CA VAL A 360 24.15 -6.70 5.06
C VAL A 360 22.89 -6.65 4.22
N VAL A 361 22.66 -5.57 3.48
CA VAL A 361 21.45 -5.44 2.63
C VAL A 361 21.46 -6.48 1.51
N MET A 362 22.61 -6.73 0.87
CA MET A 362 22.71 -7.78 -0.16
C MET A 362 22.48 -9.18 0.40
N LYS A 363 22.92 -9.47 1.63
CA LYS A 363 22.61 -10.73 2.31
C LYS A 363 21.12 -10.86 2.64
N MET A 364 20.45 -9.77 3.06
CA MET A 364 18.99 -9.77 3.26
C MET A 364 18.25 -10.11 1.96
N LEU A 365 18.78 -9.69 0.80
CA LEU A 365 18.23 -9.93 -0.54
C LEU A 365 18.58 -11.28 -1.15
N SER A 366 19.25 -12.18 -0.41
CA SER A 366 19.54 -13.54 -0.87
C SER A 366 18.24 -14.25 -1.27
N LYS A 367 18.29 -14.98 -2.39
CA LYS A 367 17.08 -15.60 -2.96
C LYS A 367 16.57 -16.77 -2.12
N ARG A 368 17.46 -17.51 -1.50
CA ARG A 368 17.13 -18.62 -0.61
C ARG A 368 17.04 -18.11 0.82
N PRO A 369 15.96 -18.40 1.55
CA PRO A 369 15.79 -17.95 2.94
C PRO A 369 16.93 -18.38 3.87
N GLU A 370 17.53 -19.53 3.65
CA GLU A 370 18.65 -20.07 4.43
C GLU A 370 19.97 -19.30 4.28
N ASP A 371 20.12 -18.51 3.21
CA ASP A 371 21.30 -17.68 2.98
C ASP A 371 21.16 -16.28 3.62
N ARG A 372 19.98 -15.95 4.16
CA ARG A 372 19.68 -14.69 4.86
C ARG A 372 20.08 -14.79 6.34
N TYR A 373 19.76 -13.75 7.11
CA TYR A 373 19.79 -13.82 8.57
C TYR A 373 18.67 -14.74 9.07
N SER A 374 18.98 -15.57 10.06
CA SER A 374 18.04 -16.57 10.56
C SER A 374 16.90 -15.96 11.40
N SER A 375 17.13 -14.77 11.94
CA SER A 375 16.19 -14.06 12.78
C SER A 375 16.40 -12.54 12.73
N SER A 376 15.41 -11.78 13.18
CA SER A 376 15.54 -10.33 13.40
C SER A 376 16.61 -9.99 14.45
N ASP A 377 16.86 -10.89 15.43
CA ASP A 377 17.90 -10.74 16.42
C ASP A 377 19.31 -10.83 15.80
N ASP A 378 19.53 -11.79 14.90
CA ASP A 378 20.79 -11.91 14.15
C ASP A 378 21.06 -10.68 13.28
N LEU A 379 20.01 -10.18 12.62
CA LEU A 379 20.11 -8.96 11.82
C LEU A 379 20.42 -7.73 12.70
N LEU A 380 19.79 -7.60 13.88
CA LEU A 380 20.08 -6.51 14.82
C LEU A 380 21.52 -6.51 15.28
N ARG A 381 22.11 -7.68 15.59
CA ARG A 381 23.52 -7.78 15.97
C ARG A 381 24.45 -7.26 14.88
N GLU A 382 24.16 -7.57 13.61
CA GLU A 382 24.97 -7.05 12.50
C GLU A 382 24.78 -5.55 12.29
N LEU A 383 23.54 -5.06 12.37
CA LEU A 383 23.30 -3.61 12.30
C LEU A 383 23.99 -2.86 13.45
N HIS A 384 23.98 -3.44 14.66
CA HIS A 384 24.73 -2.88 15.81
C HIS A 384 26.25 -2.83 15.55
N ARG A 385 26.81 -3.92 15.03
CA ARG A 385 28.23 -4.00 14.68
C ARG A 385 28.63 -2.88 13.69
N ILE A 386 27.79 -2.64 12.66
CA ILE A 386 28.02 -1.55 11.70
C ILE A 386 27.92 -0.18 12.38
N GLY A 387 26.91 0.02 13.23
CA GLY A 387 26.75 1.25 13.99
C GLY A 387 27.96 1.58 14.83
N THR A 388 28.45 0.60 15.59
CA THR A 388 29.66 0.74 16.43
C THR A 388 30.89 1.04 15.59
N PHE A 389 31.10 0.32 14.48
CA PHE A 389 32.25 0.54 13.60
C PHE A 389 32.27 1.93 12.96
N ASN A 390 31.09 2.45 12.61
CA ASN A 390 30.95 3.76 11.96
C ASN A 390 30.65 4.91 12.94
N ASN A 391 30.70 4.68 14.25
CA ASN A 391 30.34 5.64 15.29
C ASN A 391 28.95 6.27 15.10
N LEU A 392 27.98 5.44 14.69
CA LEU A 392 26.59 5.85 14.53
C LEU A 392 25.86 5.73 15.87
N GLU A 393 25.24 6.84 16.28
CA GLU A 393 24.47 6.86 17.52
C GLU A 393 23.09 6.22 17.29
N THR A 394 22.76 5.22 18.08
CA THR A 394 21.40 4.73 18.30
C THR A 394 21.24 4.41 19.77
N ASP A 395 20.03 4.63 20.27
CA ASP A 395 19.68 4.10 21.58
C ASP A 395 19.49 2.57 21.48
N TRP A 396 20.48 1.84 21.97
CA TRP A 396 20.45 0.37 22.06
C TRP A 396 19.89 -0.12 23.41
N SER A 397 19.48 0.81 24.29
CA SER A 397 18.92 0.46 25.60
C SER A 397 17.67 -0.43 25.42
N GLY A 398 17.67 -1.54 26.15
CA GLY A 398 16.57 -2.52 26.10
C GLY A 398 16.73 -3.67 25.10
N TRP A 399 17.76 -3.64 24.21
CA TRP A 399 18.03 -4.76 23.31
C TRP A 399 19.10 -5.74 23.88
N GLU A 400 20.00 -5.28 24.74
CA GLU A 400 21.10 -6.07 25.32
C GLU A 400 20.70 -7.10 26.40
N ARG A 401 19.48 -7.67 26.33
CA ARG A 401 19.04 -8.69 27.30
C ARG A 401 18.58 -9.97 26.64
#